data_4b6f844ff4c93f033d44bf987a7e98db
#
_entry.id   4b6f844ff4c93f033d44bf987a7e98db
#
_cell.length_a   1.000
_cell.length_b   1.000
_cell.length_c   1.000
_cell.angle_alpha   90.00
_cell.angle_beta   90.00
_cell.angle_gamma   90.00
#
_symmetry.space_group_name_H-M   'P 1'
#
loop_
_entity.id
_entity.type
_entity.pdbx_description
1 polymer ?
#
loop_
_entity_poly.entity_id
_entity_poly.type
_entity_poly.pdbx_seq_one_letter_code
_entity_poly.pdbx_strand_id
1 'polypeptide(L)'
;MFTNDSILHIAMQQSAIEYNCAIDAFMQQQSIITLPCASTSARKYLDVPFRCSLVSYGKNVVACAEKVLHNELRQYLDGHKFYRCLTSPAVFELNEILASAGLKVGYMSEYFLPDVSKMQAFLPVDDKFELRRLGQADFASLYLPQWSNALCSERKELDILGMAAYDLNTLDKTTGEPKLIGLAACSMECEDMWQIGIDILPEYRGLKLAPALTSRLSGEIFKCGKIPFYCASWANIPSVRNAAASGFRPAWTELSTLPIPETV
;
A
#
# COMPACT_ATOMS: atom_id res chain seq x y z
N MET A 1 -6.30 1.00 22.72
CA MET A 1 -5.05 0.38 22.19
C MET A 1 -5.45 -0.55 21.05
N PHE A 2 -4.81 -0.46 19.91
CA PHE A 2 -5.12 -1.32 18.76
C PHE A 2 -4.68 -2.78 19.02
N THR A 3 -5.48 -3.72 18.53
CA THR A 3 -5.15 -5.15 18.44
C THR A 3 -5.03 -5.56 16.98
N ASN A 4 -4.38 -6.69 16.69
CA ASN A 4 -4.28 -7.18 15.31
C ASN A 4 -5.66 -7.38 14.66
N ASP A 5 -6.65 -7.81 15.44
CA ASP A 5 -8.02 -8.02 14.95
C ASP A 5 -8.72 -6.69 14.65
N SER A 6 -8.57 -5.70 15.53
CA SER A 6 -9.15 -4.36 15.27
C SER A 6 -8.51 -3.67 14.07
N ILE A 7 -7.20 -3.82 13.87
CA ILE A 7 -6.49 -3.30 12.69
C ILE A 7 -6.99 -3.95 11.41
N LEU A 8 -7.12 -5.29 11.40
CA LEU A 8 -7.63 -6.02 10.25
C LEU A 8 -9.09 -5.65 9.94
N HIS A 9 -9.91 -5.49 10.98
CA HIS A 9 -11.30 -5.08 10.84
C HIS A 9 -11.42 -3.70 10.18
N ILE A 10 -10.61 -2.72 10.60
CA ILE A 10 -10.58 -1.37 10.00
C ILE A 10 -10.15 -1.44 8.52
N ALA A 11 -9.15 -2.26 8.19
CA ALA A 11 -8.74 -2.45 6.79
C ALA A 11 -9.87 -3.07 5.95
N MET A 12 -10.59 -4.06 6.48
CA MET A 12 -11.76 -4.65 5.81
C MET A 12 -12.90 -3.63 5.67
N GLN A 13 -13.13 -2.76 6.68
CA GLN A 13 -14.12 -1.69 6.57
C GLN A 13 -13.78 -0.73 5.43
N GLN A 14 -12.52 -0.33 5.30
CA GLN A 14 -12.08 0.53 4.22
C GLN A 14 -12.26 -0.15 2.85
N SER A 15 -11.86 -1.41 2.71
CA SER A 15 -12.08 -2.16 1.48
C SER A 15 -13.57 -2.37 1.19
N ALA A 16 -14.43 -2.53 2.20
CA ALA A 16 -15.87 -2.67 2.01
C ALA A 16 -16.50 -1.41 1.38
N ILE A 17 -16.02 -0.23 1.76
CA ILE A 17 -16.40 1.05 1.14
C ILE A 17 -15.99 1.06 -0.34
N GLU A 18 -14.77 0.66 -0.66
CA GLU A 18 -14.17 0.72 -1.99
C GLU A 18 -14.79 -0.33 -2.95
N TYR A 19 -15.08 -1.50 -2.43
CA TYR A 19 -15.65 -2.63 -3.18
C TYR A 19 -17.18 -2.71 -3.09
N ASN A 20 -17.84 -1.72 -2.48
CA ASN A 20 -19.28 -1.62 -2.32
C ASN A 20 -19.90 -2.94 -1.82
N CYS A 21 -19.44 -3.43 -0.68
CA CYS A 21 -19.91 -4.67 -0.06
C CYS A 21 -20.01 -4.54 1.47
N ALA A 22 -20.61 -5.53 2.12
CA ALA A 22 -20.56 -5.66 3.56
C ALA A 22 -19.18 -6.18 4.01
N ILE A 23 -18.75 -5.86 5.24
CA ILE A 23 -17.42 -6.25 5.76
C ILE A 23 -17.25 -7.76 5.81
N ASP A 24 -18.32 -8.50 6.14
CA ASP A 24 -18.32 -9.96 6.23
C ASP A 24 -18.14 -10.64 4.86
N ALA A 25 -18.31 -9.90 3.75
CA ALA A 25 -18.05 -10.39 2.40
C ALA A 25 -16.65 -11.00 2.24
N PHE A 26 -15.64 -10.42 2.88
CA PHE A 26 -14.25 -10.92 2.83
C PHE A 26 -14.01 -12.19 3.63
N MET A 27 -14.95 -12.60 4.46
CA MET A 27 -14.84 -13.76 5.35
C MET A 27 -15.69 -14.94 4.91
N GLN A 28 -16.51 -14.77 3.87
CA GLN A 28 -17.32 -15.85 3.29
C GLN A 28 -16.46 -16.87 2.56
N GLN A 29 -16.98 -18.08 2.39
CA GLN A 29 -16.27 -19.13 1.64
C GLN A 29 -16.38 -18.93 0.13
N GLN A 30 -17.49 -18.36 -0.33
CA GLN A 30 -17.77 -18.16 -1.75
C GLN A 30 -17.29 -16.78 -2.17
N SER A 31 -16.68 -16.68 -3.35
CA SER A 31 -16.29 -15.39 -3.96
C SER A 31 -17.52 -14.57 -4.33
N ILE A 32 -17.39 -13.24 -4.19
CA ILE A 32 -18.49 -12.29 -4.35
C ILE A 32 -18.18 -11.35 -5.50
N ILE A 33 -19.21 -10.97 -6.25
CA ILE A 33 -19.13 -9.92 -7.27
C ILE A 33 -20.08 -8.79 -6.88
N THR A 34 -19.57 -7.57 -6.86
CA THR A 34 -20.33 -6.36 -6.51
C THR A 34 -20.35 -5.39 -7.69
N LEU A 35 -21.29 -4.46 -7.66
CA LEU A 35 -21.35 -3.35 -8.62
C LEU A 35 -20.50 -2.19 -8.11
N PRO A 36 -19.82 -1.46 -9.02
CA PRO A 36 -19.07 -0.26 -8.65
C PRO A 36 -19.98 0.82 -8.06
N CYS A 37 -19.47 1.53 -7.06
CA CYS A 37 -20.11 2.68 -6.46
C CYS A 37 -19.08 3.75 -6.15
N ALA A 38 -19.36 5.00 -6.51
CA ALA A 38 -18.49 6.11 -6.16
C ALA A 38 -18.49 6.34 -4.63
N SER A 39 -17.34 6.62 -4.06
CA SER A 39 -17.20 6.96 -2.66
C SER A 39 -16.10 8.01 -2.43
N THR A 40 -16.42 9.07 -1.73
CA THR A 40 -15.45 10.09 -1.30
C THR A 40 -14.56 9.61 -0.17
N SER A 41 -14.93 8.52 0.50
CA SER A 41 -14.19 7.89 1.61
C SER A 41 -13.24 6.79 1.15
N ALA A 42 -13.15 6.49 -0.15
CA ALA A 42 -12.16 5.58 -0.71
C ALA A 42 -10.75 6.14 -0.55
N ARG A 43 -9.75 5.26 -0.55
CA ARG A 43 -8.34 5.65 -0.60
C ARG A 43 -8.08 6.54 -1.82
N LYS A 44 -7.41 7.67 -1.62
CA LYS A 44 -7.31 8.76 -2.59
C LYS A 44 -6.52 8.42 -3.87
N TYR A 45 -5.69 7.39 -3.84
CA TYR A 45 -4.98 6.91 -5.02
C TYR A 45 -5.78 5.91 -5.87
N LEU A 46 -6.94 5.46 -5.40
CA LEU A 46 -7.80 4.54 -6.14
C LEU A 46 -8.71 5.29 -7.10
N ASP A 47 -8.81 4.80 -8.31
CA ASP A 47 -9.77 5.27 -9.31
C ASP A 47 -11.14 4.59 -9.08
N VAL A 48 -11.90 5.13 -8.13
CA VAL A 48 -13.24 4.64 -7.75
C VAL A 48 -14.29 5.56 -8.37
N PRO A 49 -15.34 4.99 -9.00
CA PRO A 49 -15.77 3.60 -9.04
C PRO A 49 -14.95 2.73 -9.99
N PHE A 50 -14.58 1.55 -9.53
CA PHE A 50 -13.78 0.62 -10.33
C PHE A 50 -14.53 0.15 -11.58
N ARG A 51 -13.87 0.08 -12.73
CA ARG A 51 -14.37 -0.69 -13.85
C ARG A 51 -14.28 -2.20 -13.60
N CYS A 52 -13.15 -2.65 -13.05
CA CYS A 52 -12.96 -3.97 -12.45
C CYS A 52 -11.78 -3.93 -11.48
N SER A 53 -11.95 -4.47 -10.29
CA SER A 53 -10.88 -4.69 -9.32
C SER A 53 -11.19 -5.91 -8.46
N LEU A 54 -10.18 -6.67 -8.07
CA LEU A 54 -10.30 -7.87 -7.27
C LEU A 54 -9.49 -7.73 -5.98
N VAL A 55 -10.05 -8.13 -4.84
CA VAL A 55 -9.37 -8.13 -3.55
C VAL A 55 -9.55 -9.47 -2.83
N SER A 56 -8.51 -9.88 -2.10
CA SER A 56 -8.59 -11.10 -1.27
C SER A 56 -7.90 -10.89 0.07
N TYR A 57 -8.62 -11.21 1.14
CA TYR A 57 -8.12 -11.31 2.53
C TYR A 57 -7.77 -12.74 2.92
N GLY A 58 -7.57 -13.62 1.94
CA GLY A 58 -7.09 -14.99 2.15
C GLY A 58 -8.18 -16.05 2.42
N LYS A 59 -9.48 -15.72 2.19
CA LYS A 59 -10.57 -16.70 2.26
C LYS A 59 -11.34 -16.86 0.96
N ASN A 60 -11.57 -15.77 0.27
CA ASN A 60 -12.27 -15.71 -1.00
C ASN A 60 -11.71 -14.54 -1.85
N VAL A 61 -12.35 -14.27 -2.97
CA VAL A 61 -12.14 -13.06 -3.77
C VAL A 61 -13.43 -12.24 -3.77
N VAL A 62 -13.33 -10.96 -3.47
CA VAL A 62 -14.39 -9.99 -3.75
C VAL A 62 -13.98 -9.22 -5.00
N ALA A 63 -14.80 -9.30 -6.04
CA ALA A 63 -14.61 -8.59 -7.31
C ALA A 63 -15.63 -7.46 -7.41
N CYS A 64 -15.18 -6.23 -7.52
CA CYS A 64 -16.02 -5.08 -7.85
C CYS A 64 -15.86 -4.81 -9.35
N ALA A 65 -16.94 -4.96 -10.14
CA ALA A 65 -16.85 -4.90 -11.58
C ALA A 65 -18.11 -4.34 -12.24
N GLU A 66 -17.94 -3.75 -13.42
CA GLU A 66 -19.05 -3.37 -14.30
C GLU A 66 -19.94 -4.58 -14.62
N LYS A 67 -21.25 -4.34 -14.74
CA LYS A 67 -22.26 -5.40 -14.91
C LYS A 67 -21.99 -6.32 -16.10
N VAL A 68 -21.39 -5.78 -17.16
CA VAL A 68 -21.08 -6.54 -18.38
C VAL A 68 -20.11 -7.71 -18.11
N LEU A 69 -19.25 -7.59 -17.12
CA LEU A 69 -18.26 -8.62 -16.76
C LEU A 69 -18.80 -9.70 -15.79
N HIS A 70 -19.99 -9.52 -15.21
CA HIS A 70 -20.43 -10.36 -14.09
C HIS A 70 -20.56 -11.86 -14.43
N ASN A 71 -21.04 -12.21 -15.61
CA ASN A 71 -21.28 -13.60 -15.98
C ASN A 71 -19.95 -14.37 -16.14
N GLU A 72 -19.01 -13.80 -16.90
CA GLU A 72 -17.70 -14.40 -17.14
C GLU A 72 -16.87 -14.42 -15.85
N LEU A 73 -16.90 -13.35 -15.07
CA LEU A 73 -16.22 -13.30 -13.76
C LEU A 73 -16.80 -14.34 -12.78
N ARG A 74 -18.11 -14.61 -12.79
CA ARG A 74 -18.72 -15.65 -11.97
C ARG A 74 -18.18 -17.02 -12.36
N GLN A 75 -18.15 -17.33 -13.64
CA GLN A 75 -17.59 -18.61 -14.14
C GLN A 75 -16.10 -18.74 -13.78
N TYR A 76 -15.34 -17.67 -13.95
CA TYR A 76 -13.92 -17.60 -13.59
C TYR A 76 -13.69 -17.87 -12.09
N LEU A 77 -14.41 -17.15 -11.22
CA LEU A 77 -14.26 -17.26 -9.77
C LEU A 77 -14.73 -18.62 -9.24
N ASP A 78 -15.77 -19.21 -9.82
CA ASP A 78 -16.28 -20.54 -9.43
C ASP A 78 -15.40 -21.67 -10.00
N GLY A 79 -14.72 -21.44 -11.13
CA GLY A 79 -13.80 -22.40 -11.76
C GLY A 79 -12.44 -22.50 -11.08
N HIS A 80 -12.07 -21.53 -10.25
CA HIS A 80 -10.75 -21.47 -9.62
C HIS A 80 -10.84 -21.43 -8.09
N LYS A 81 -9.85 -22.03 -7.41
CA LYS A 81 -9.63 -21.76 -5.99
C LYS A 81 -9.24 -20.31 -5.79
N PHE A 82 -9.77 -19.63 -4.78
CA PHE A 82 -9.60 -18.19 -4.57
C PHE A 82 -8.13 -17.74 -4.68
N TYR A 83 -7.16 -18.48 -4.11
CA TYR A 83 -5.75 -18.13 -4.13
C TYR A 83 -5.09 -18.32 -5.53
N ARG A 84 -5.79 -18.94 -6.50
CA ARG A 84 -5.36 -19.04 -7.89
C ARG A 84 -5.85 -17.87 -8.75
N CYS A 85 -6.97 -17.25 -8.39
CA CYS A 85 -7.57 -16.17 -9.16
C CYS A 85 -6.63 -14.96 -9.36
N LEU A 86 -5.67 -14.76 -8.48
CA LEU A 86 -4.73 -13.64 -8.54
C LEU A 86 -3.31 -14.08 -8.92
N THR A 87 -3.16 -15.24 -9.56
CA THR A 87 -1.86 -15.79 -9.96
C THR A 87 -1.88 -16.41 -11.36
N SER A 88 -0.72 -16.52 -12.00
CA SER A 88 -0.56 -17.30 -13.24
C SER A 88 -0.80 -18.81 -12.96
N PRO A 89 -1.43 -19.59 -13.88
CA PRO A 89 -1.89 -19.16 -15.22
C PRO A 89 -3.29 -18.53 -15.25
N ALA A 90 -4.08 -18.60 -14.19
CA ALA A 90 -5.47 -18.15 -14.19
C ALA A 90 -5.62 -16.65 -14.56
N VAL A 91 -4.65 -15.84 -14.21
CA VAL A 91 -4.64 -14.39 -14.55
C VAL A 91 -4.65 -14.14 -16.08
N PHE A 92 -4.19 -15.10 -16.91
CA PHE A 92 -4.30 -14.97 -18.36
C PHE A 92 -5.73 -15.10 -18.86
N GLU A 93 -6.51 -16.05 -18.27
CA GLU A 93 -7.93 -16.19 -18.54
C GLU A 93 -8.71 -14.95 -18.10
N LEU A 94 -8.39 -14.42 -16.90
CA LEU A 94 -8.96 -13.17 -16.43
C LEU A 94 -8.68 -12.02 -17.42
N ASN A 95 -7.48 -11.95 -17.97
CA ASN A 95 -7.13 -10.90 -18.92
C ASN A 95 -7.92 -11.00 -20.23
N GLU A 96 -8.26 -12.20 -20.70
CA GLU A 96 -9.14 -12.42 -21.84
C GLU A 96 -10.58 -11.95 -21.55
N ILE A 97 -11.10 -12.25 -20.37
CA ILE A 97 -12.41 -11.76 -19.91
C ILE A 97 -12.43 -10.23 -19.89
N LEU A 98 -11.42 -9.60 -19.30
CA LEU A 98 -11.30 -8.15 -19.19
C LEU A 98 -11.22 -7.46 -20.56
N ALA A 99 -10.58 -8.09 -21.55
CA ALA A 99 -10.43 -7.54 -22.89
C ALA A 99 -11.78 -7.28 -23.58
N SER A 100 -12.82 -8.07 -23.27
CA SER A 100 -14.18 -7.85 -23.79
C SER A 100 -14.78 -6.50 -23.37
N ALA A 101 -14.32 -5.94 -22.25
CA ALA A 101 -14.71 -4.62 -21.75
C ALA A 101 -13.65 -3.53 -22.00
N GLY A 102 -12.65 -3.80 -22.86
CA GLY A 102 -11.57 -2.86 -23.15
C GLY A 102 -10.61 -2.66 -21.96
N LEU A 103 -10.49 -3.68 -21.11
CA LEU A 103 -9.63 -3.67 -19.93
C LEU A 103 -8.54 -4.74 -20.05
N LYS A 104 -7.47 -4.54 -19.30
CA LYS A 104 -6.42 -5.54 -19.08
C LYS A 104 -6.02 -5.57 -17.61
N VAL A 105 -5.40 -6.66 -17.17
CA VAL A 105 -4.78 -6.75 -15.86
C VAL A 105 -3.75 -5.64 -15.72
N GLY A 106 -3.84 -4.90 -14.63
CA GLY A 106 -2.97 -3.80 -14.27
C GLY A 106 -1.94 -4.21 -13.22
N TYR A 107 -2.08 -3.63 -12.03
CA TYR A 107 -1.15 -3.86 -10.93
C TYR A 107 -1.67 -4.95 -9.99
N MET A 108 -0.73 -5.75 -9.48
CA MET A 108 -0.98 -6.71 -8.42
C MET A 108 -0.09 -6.34 -7.24
N SER A 109 -0.73 -6.02 -6.11
CA SER A 109 -0.06 -5.53 -4.93
C SER A 109 -0.40 -6.37 -3.71
N GLU A 110 0.60 -6.61 -2.87
CA GLU A 110 0.42 -7.10 -1.51
C GLU A 110 0.38 -5.91 -0.55
N TYR A 111 -0.54 -5.98 0.38
CA TYR A 111 -0.72 -5.01 1.43
C TYR A 111 -0.39 -5.60 2.78
N PHE A 112 0.26 -4.81 3.60
CA PHE A 112 0.81 -5.23 4.88
C PHE A 112 0.22 -4.35 5.99
N LEU A 113 -0.18 -5.00 7.08
CA LEU A 113 -0.62 -4.35 8.31
C LEU A 113 0.38 -4.60 9.44
N PRO A 114 0.45 -3.70 10.42
CA PRO A 114 1.28 -3.91 11.60
C PRO A 114 0.85 -5.19 12.34
N ASP A 115 1.83 -5.96 12.79
CA ASP A 115 1.65 -6.96 13.82
C ASP A 115 2.06 -6.31 15.17
N VAL A 116 1.07 -5.91 15.96
CA VAL A 116 1.33 -5.17 17.21
C VAL A 116 2.21 -5.92 18.19
N SER A 117 2.28 -7.25 18.07
CA SER A 117 3.16 -8.09 18.89
C SER A 117 4.64 -8.05 18.46
N LYS A 118 4.89 -7.63 17.21
CA LYS A 118 6.23 -7.58 16.59
C LYS A 118 6.73 -6.16 16.36
N MET A 119 5.85 -5.17 16.46
CA MET A 119 6.23 -3.77 16.29
C MET A 119 7.21 -3.35 17.39
N GLN A 120 8.42 -3.00 17.00
CA GLN A 120 9.43 -2.43 17.87
C GLN A 120 9.47 -0.92 17.67
N ALA A 121 9.20 -0.16 18.74
CA ALA A 121 9.19 1.29 18.68
C ALA A 121 10.52 1.91 18.25
N PHE A 122 11.63 1.21 18.51
CA PHE A 122 12.98 1.68 18.23
C PHE A 122 13.88 0.54 17.74
N LEU A 123 14.03 0.43 16.43
CA LEU A 123 15.12 -0.34 15.86
C LEU A 123 16.39 0.50 15.93
N PRO A 124 17.52 -0.05 16.46
CA PRO A 124 18.77 0.69 16.58
C PRO A 124 19.36 0.99 15.20
N VAL A 125 19.98 2.16 15.09
CA VAL A 125 20.81 2.57 13.95
C VAL A 125 22.21 2.90 14.45
N ASP A 126 23.21 2.91 13.57
CA ASP A 126 24.58 3.33 13.87
C ASP A 126 24.57 4.81 14.33
N ASP A 127 25.36 5.16 15.36
CA ASP A 127 25.42 6.49 15.97
C ASP A 127 25.83 7.61 14.99
N LYS A 128 26.43 7.27 13.85
CA LYS A 128 26.70 8.21 12.77
C LYS A 128 25.46 8.70 12.02
N PHE A 129 24.29 8.07 12.25
CA PHE A 129 23.03 8.43 11.63
C PHE A 129 22.07 9.05 12.64
N GLU A 130 21.52 10.19 12.29
CA GLU A 130 20.46 10.83 13.07
C GLU A 130 19.11 10.62 12.39
N LEU A 131 18.09 10.22 13.17
CA LEU A 131 16.72 10.12 12.68
C LEU A 131 15.90 11.29 13.20
N ARG A 132 15.34 12.08 12.27
CA ARG A 132 14.52 13.26 12.58
C ARG A 132 13.08 13.06 12.12
N ARG A 133 12.15 13.50 12.95
CA ARG A 133 10.74 13.59 12.57
C ARG A 133 10.53 14.83 11.70
N LEU A 134 9.78 14.67 10.61
CA LEU A 134 9.39 15.75 9.69
C LEU A 134 7.87 15.89 9.71
N GLY A 135 7.40 17.13 9.55
CA GLY A 135 5.99 17.45 9.28
C GLY A 135 5.80 17.89 7.82
N GLN A 136 4.56 18.17 7.45
CA GLN A 136 4.20 18.56 6.09
C GLN A 136 4.99 19.76 5.56
N ALA A 137 5.25 20.75 6.42
CA ALA A 137 6.01 21.97 6.03
C ALA A 137 7.46 21.67 5.60
N ASP A 138 8.06 20.59 6.13
CA ASP A 138 9.43 20.21 5.84
C ASP A 138 9.57 19.54 4.46
N PHE A 139 8.47 19.13 3.84
CA PHE A 139 8.50 18.38 2.58
C PHE A 139 8.68 19.27 1.34
N ALA A 140 8.51 20.59 1.43
CA ALA A 140 8.46 21.48 0.29
C ALA A 140 9.66 21.34 -0.67
N SER A 141 10.88 21.11 -0.14
CA SER A 141 12.11 20.91 -0.90
C SER A 141 12.44 19.46 -1.21
N LEU A 142 11.62 18.49 -0.72
CA LEU A 142 11.90 17.06 -0.78
C LEU A 142 11.14 16.33 -1.89
N TYR A 143 10.28 16.99 -2.66
CA TYR A 143 9.62 16.40 -3.83
C TYR A 143 10.61 16.24 -5.00
N LEU A 144 11.56 15.34 -4.83
CA LEU A 144 12.64 15.05 -5.77
C LEU A 144 12.55 13.58 -6.21
N PRO A 145 13.06 13.23 -7.41
CA PRO A 145 12.95 11.86 -7.93
C PRO A 145 13.47 10.77 -6.98
N GLN A 146 14.51 11.05 -6.19
CA GLN A 146 15.06 10.08 -5.24
C GLN A 146 14.16 9.80 -4.03
N TRP A 147 13.11 10.60 -3.80
CA TRP A 147 12.14 10.45 -2.71
C TRP A 147 10.72 10.14 -3.22
N SER A 148 10.59 9.70 -4.47
CA SER A 148 9.30 9.53 -5.14
C SER A 148 8.47 8.34 -4.65
N ASN A 149 9.06 7.39 -3.89
CA ASN A 149 8.27 6.39 -3.19
C ASN A 149 7.80 6.87 -1.81
N ALA A 150 8.58 7.73 -1.15
CA ALA A 150 8.22 8.28 0.15
C ALA A 150 7.19 9.42 0.05
N LEU A 151 7.31 10.28 -0.98
CA LEU A 151 6.45 11.44 -1.19
C LEU A 151 5.78 11.40 -2.56
N CYS A 152 4.51 11.84 -2.62
CA CYS A 152 3.75 11.89 -3.86
C CYS A 152 3.56 13.33 -4.34
N SER A 153 4.32 13.74 -5.37
CA SER A 153 4.27 15.09 -5.92
C SER A 153 2.88 15.50 -6.47
N GLU A 154 2.04 14.51 -6.83
CA GLU A 154 0.71 14.73 -7.37
C GLU A 154 -0.36 14.88 -6.28
N ARG A 155 -0.06 14.48 -5.04
CA ARG A 155 -0.95 14.53 -3.88
C ARG A 155 -0.23 15.04 -2.63
N LYS A 156 0.52 16.14 -2.78
CA LYS A 156 1.34 16.75 -1.72
C LYS A 156 0.56 17.07 -0.44
N GLU A 157 -0.70 17.42 -0.59
CA GLU A 157 -1.59 17.74 0.52
C GLU A 157 -1.88 16.55 1.43
N LEU A 158 -1.70 15.33 0.93
CA LEU A 158 -1.88 14.11 1.71
C LEU A 158 -0.61 13.69 2.47
N ASP A 159 0.57 14.15 2.06
CA ASP A 159 1.83 13.84 2.73
C ASP A 159 1.94 14.69 4.01
N ILE A 160 1.83 14.07 5.18
CA ILE A 160 1.61 14.81 6.44
C ILE A 160 2.68 14.59 7.50
N LEU A 161 3.36 13.45 7.45
CA LEU A 161 4.32 13.05 8.49
C LEU A 161 5.44 12.20 7.88
N GLY A 162 6.68 12.43 8.33
CA GLY A 162 7.84 11.67 7.88
C GLY A 162 8.87 11.42 8.96
N MET A 163 9.75 10.48 8.66
CA MET A 163 10.99 10.21 9.39
C MET A 163 12.15 10.25 8.41
N ALA A 164 13.11 11.12 8.64
CA ALA A 164 14.30 11.31 7.81
C ALA A 164 15.53 10.75 8.50
N ALA A 165 16.45 10.15 7.74
CA ALA A 165 17.77 9.73 8.22
C ALA A 165 18.83 10.66 7.63
N TYR A 166 19.74 11.16 8.49
CA TYR A 166 20.85 12.01 8.13
C TYR A 166 22.18 11.35 8.47
N ASP A 167 23.16 11.45 7.59
CA ASP A 167 24.55 11.06 7.86
C ASP A 167 25.31 12.23 8.49
N LEU A 168 25.67 12.12 9.75
CA LEU A 168 26.36 13.17 10.49
C LEU A 168 27.82 13.40 10.02
N ASN A 169 28.40 12.41 9.33
CA ASN A 169 29.78 12.48 8.82
C ASN A 169 29.86 13.01 7.39
N THR A 170 28.73 13.21 6.72
CA THR A 170 28.67 13.69 5.35
C THR A 170 27.80 14.94 5.28
N LEU A 171 28.34 16.02 4.77
CA LEU A 171 27.58 17.26 4.58
C LEU A 171 26.97 17.34 3.17
N ASP A 172 25.76 17.85 3.09
CA ASP A 172 25.17 18.28 1.83
C ASP A 172 25.95 19.49 1.28
N LYS A 173 26.36 19.40 0.03
CA LYS A 173 27.22 20.42 -0.61
C LYS A 173 26.51 21.76 -0.82
N THR A 174 25.18 21.74 -0.83
CA THR A 174 24.37 22.94 -1.09
C THR A 174 24.02 23.67 0.20
N THR A 175 23.65 22.91 1.24
CA THR A 175 23.18 23.48 2.50
C THR A 175 24.25 23.57 3.58
N GLY A 176 25.28 22.72 3.50
CA GLY A 176 26.31 22.58 4.55
C GLY A 176 25.81 21.79 5.78
N GLU A 177 24.57 21.31 5.78
CA GLU A 177 23.96 20.49 6.83
C GLU A 177 24.24 18.99 6.61
N PRO A 178 24.03 18.13 7.64
CA PRO A 178 24.11 16.69 7.47
C PRO A 178 23.30 16.20 6.26
N LYS A 179 23.87 15.28 5.48
CA LYS A 179 23.26 14.80 4.24
C LYS A 179 22.02 13.94 4.56
N LEU A 180 20.88 14.27 3.96
CA LEU A 180 19.68 13.43 3.96
C LEU A 180 19.94 12.18 3.12
N ILE A 181 19.83 11.01 3.72
CA ILE A 181 20.19 9.70 3.12
C ILE A 181 19.04 8.72 3.04
N GLY A 182 17.95 8.97 3.75
CA GLY A 182 16.76 8.13 3.74
C GLY A 182 15.54 8.90 4.23
N LEU A 183 14.39 8.61 3.65
CA LEU A 183 13.12 9.23 3.97
C LEU A 183 12.02 8.18 3.96
N ALA A 184 11.31 8.04 5.08
CA ALA A 184 10.00 7.42 5.14
C ALA A 184 8.97 8.53 5.35
N ALA A 185 7.88 8.52 4.59
CA ALA A 185 6.79 9.44 4.79
C ALA A 185 5.44 8.70 4.69
N CYS A 186 4.39 9.31 5.23
CA CYS A 186 3.06 8.76 5.09
C CYS A 186 2.11 9.76 4.46
N SER A 187 1.20 9.22 3.65
CA SER A 187 0.09 9.94 3.07
C SER A 187 -1.24 9.54 3.71
N MET A 188 -2.10 10.54 3.94
CA MET A 188 -3.44 10.39 4.52
C MET A 188 -4.42 9.93 3.42
N GLU A 189 -4.30 8.68 2.99
CA GLU A 189 -5.08 8.14 1.87
C GLU A 189 -6.57 7.96 2.20
N CYS A 190 -6.88 7.66 3.45
CA CYS A 190 -8.24 7.62 3.98
C CYS A 190 -8.26 8.02 5.46
N GLU A 191 -9.45 8.10 6.04
CA GLU A 191 -9.60 8.64 7.40
C GLU A 191 -8.78 7.88 8.44
N ASP A 192 -8.85 6.54 8.46
CA ASP A 192 -8.28 5.71 9.53
C ASP A 192 -6.93 5.08 9.20
N MET A 193 -6.52 5.09 7.94
CA MET A 193 -5.33 4.38 7.49
C MET A 193 -4.41 5.29 6.66
N TRP A 194 -3.13 5.32 7.06
CA TRP A 194 -2.11 6.13 6.40
C TRP A 194 -1.05 5.25 5.74
N GLN A 195 -0.83 5.46 4.45
CA GLN A 195 0.11 4.67 3.66
C GLN A 195 1.54 5.14 3.89
N ILE A 196 2.44 4.19 4.12
CA ILE A 196 3.88 4.47 4.25
C ILE A 196 4.58 4.20 2.92
N GLY A 197 5.37 5.20 2.49
CA GLY A 197 6.38 5.07 1.45
C GLY A 197 7.79 5.26 2.02
N ILE A 198 8.80 4.71 1.37
CA ILE A 198 10.19 4.73 1.85
C ILE A 198 11.20 4.78 0.70
N ASP A 199 12.20 5.64 0.85
CA ASP A 199 13.38 5.67 0.00
C ASP A 199 14.67 5.73 0.82
N ILE A 200 15.68 5.00 0.38
CA ILE A 200 17.05 5.08 0.88
C ILE A 200 17.98 5.27 -0.30
N LEU A 201 18.87 6.25 -0.21
CA LEU A 201 19.88 6.47 -1.25
C LEU A 201 20.69 5.19 -1.49
N PRO A 202 21.01 4.86 -2.76
CA PRO A 202 21.62 3.58 -3.12
C PRO A 202 22.85 3.21 -2.30
N GLU A 203 23.72 4.18 -2.03
CA GLU A 203 24.98 4.00 -1.30
C GLU A 203 24.78 3.73 0.22
N TYR A 204 23.57 3.95 0.76
CA TYR A 204 23.22 3.73 2.17
C TYR A 204 22.28 2.52 2.37
N ARG A 205 22.01 1.77 1.30
CA ARG A 205 21.21 0.54 1.40
C ARG A 205 21.98 -0.55 2.15
N GLY A 206 21.23 -1.48 2.75
CA GLY A 206 21.84 -2.58 3.55
C GLY A 206 22.23 -2.18 4.97
N LEU A 207 22.16 -0.90 5.36
CA LEU A 207 22.52 -0.38 6.68
C LEU A 207 21.35 -0.39 7.69
N LYS A 208 20.26 -1.12 7.41
CA LYS A 208 19.06 -1.25 8.26
C LYS A 208 18.31 0.07 8.51
N LEU A 209 18.56 1.11 7.73
CA LEU A 209 17.89 2.41 7.85
C LEU A 209 16.40 2.32 7.51
N ALA A 210 16.04 1.60 6.43
CA ALA A 210 14.65 1.51 6.01
C ALA A 210 13.75 0.90 7.10
N PRO A 211 14.07 -0.25 7.72
CA PRO A 211 13.25 -0.77 8.83
C PRO A 211 13.16 0.19 10.01
N ALA A 212 14.25 0.88 10.35
CA ALA A 212 14.26 1.82 11.47
C ALA A 212 13.35 3.03 11.22
N LEU A 213 13.40 3.61 10.00
CA LEU A 213 12.54 4.71 9.60
C LEU A 213 11.07 4.29 9.56
N THR A 214 10.78 3.16 8.92
CA THR A 214 9.40 2.62 8.79
C THR A 214 8.80 2.31 10.15
N SER A 215 9.56 1.67 11.06
CA SER A 215 9.11 1.35 12.41
C SER A 215 8.82 2.61 13.24
N ARG A 216 9.72 3.60 13.23
CA ARG A 216 9.52 4.86 13.94
C ARG A 216 8.33 5.65 13.39
N LEU A 217 8.21 5.75 12.06
CA LEU A 217 7.07 6.41 11.43
C LEU A 217 5.75 5.74 11.81
N SER A 218 5.71 4.41 11.82
CA SER A 218 4.53 3.65 12.26
C SER A 218 4.14 4.00 13.71
N GLY A 219 5.11 4.14 14.60
CA GLY A 219 4.87 4.58 15.97
C GLY A 219 4.26 5.98 16.05
N GLU A 220 4.70 6.92 15.21
CA GLU A 220 4.15 8.28 15.14
C GLU A 220 2.72 8.27 14.57
N ILE A 221 2.43 7.43 13.57
CA ILE A 221 1.08 7.26 13.01
C ILE A 221 0.12 6.71 14.09
N PHE A 222 0.54 5.71 14.86
CA PHE A 222 -0.26 5.18 15.97
C PHE A 222 -0.54 6.24 17.06
N LYS A 223 0.40 7.15 17.34
CA LYS A 223 0.17 8.27 18.28
C LYS A 223 -0.92 9.23 17.78
N CYS A 224 -1.09 9.33 16.46
CA CYS A 224 -2.20 10.10 15.85
C CYS A 224 -3.53 9.33 15.86
N GLY A 225 -3.57 8.12 16.43
CA GLY A 225 -4.79 7.29 16.46
C GLY A 225 -5.12 6.65 15.10
N LYS A 226 -4.14 6.60 14.18
CA LYS A 226 -4.30 6.07 12.83
C LYS A 226 -3.52 4.76 12.66
N ILE A 227 -3.87 4.00 11.63
CA ILE A 227 -3.24 2.72 11.32
C ILE A 227 -2.27 2.91 10.15
N PRO A 228 -0.96 2.65 10.35
CA PRO A 228 -0.04 2.60 9.24
C PRO A 228 -0.32 1.37 8.37
N PHE A 229 -0.30 1.53 7.06
CA PHE A 229 -0.26 0.39 6.15
C PHE A 229 0.82 0.56 5.10
N TYR A 230 1.25 -0.54 4.54
CA TYR A 230 2.33 -0.60 3.57
C TYR A 230 1.88 -1.43 2.37
N CYS A 231 2.24 -1.04 1.16
CA CYS A 231 1.98 -1.87 -0.01
C CYS A 231 3.25 -2.04 -0.85
N ALA A 232 3.34 -3.16 -1.53
CA ALA A 232 4.41 -3.47 -2.45
C ALA A 232 3.92 -4.39 -3.57
N SER A 233 4.51 -4.25 -4.75
CA SER A 233 4.46 -5.34 -5.72
C SER A 233 5.15 -6.58 -5.10
N TRP A 234 4.53 -7.74 -5.20
CA TRP A 234 5.07 -9.00 -4.64
C TRP A 234 6.48 -9.34 -5.14
N ALA A 235 6.85 -8.88 -6.34
CA ALA A 235 8.19 -9.04 -6.90
C ALA A 235 9.20 -8.01 -6.34
N ASN A 236 8.77 -6.97 -5.63
CA ASN A 236 9.65 -6.00 -4.99
C ASN A 236 10.16 -6.55 -3.65
N ILE A 237 11.04 -7.55 -3.73
CA ILE A 237 11.60 -8.24 -2.56
C ILE A 237 12.25 -7.30 -1.54
N PRO A 238 12.99 -6.24 -1.92
CA PRO A 238 13.50 -5.28 -0.95
C PRO A 238 12.40 -4.61 -0.11
N SER A 239 11.29 -4.21 -0.74
CA SER A 239 10.13 -3.60 -0.07
C SER A 239 9.43 -4.60 0.87
N VAL A 240 9.19 -5.83 0.40
CA VAL A 240 8.60 -6.92 1.21
C VAL A 240 9.45 -7.22 2.44
N ARG A 241 10.79 -7.30 2.27
CA ARG A 241 11.73 -7.49 3.38
C ARG A 241 11.71 -6.33 4.37
N ASN A 242 11.59 -5.10 3.88
CA ASN A 242 11.46 -3.92 4.74
C ASN A 242 10.17 -4.00 5.58
N ALA A 243 9.03 -4.29 4.98
CA ALA A 243 7.77 -4.45 5.69
C ALA A 243 7.89 -5.49 6.82
N ALA A 244 8.41 -6.69 6.51
CA ALA A 244 8.60 -7.75 7.49
C ALA A 244 9.57 -7.35 8.63
N ALA A 245 10.71 -6.73 8.29
CA ALA A 245 11.72 -6.28 9.27
C ALA A 245 11.20 -5.14 10.15
N SER A 246 10.21 -4.38 9.69
CA SER A 246 9.56 -3.30 10.44
C SER A 246 8.37 -3.77 11.30
N GLY A 247 8.09 -5.08 11.35
CA GLY A 247 6.99 -5.66 12.13
C GLY A 247 5.64 -5.69 11.41
N PHE A 248 5.62 -5.51 10.11
CA PHE A 248 4.40 -5.70 9.30
C PHE A 248 4.26 -7.16 8.87
N ARG A 249 3.00 -7.55 8.59
CA ARG A 249 2.64 -8.86 8.05
C ARG A 249 1.72 -8.70 6.84
N PRO A 250 1.76 -9.62 5.86
CA PRO A 250 0.78 -9.65 4.77
C PRO A 250 -0.64 -9.70 5.32
N ALA A 251 -1.55 -8.93 4.73
CA ALA A 251 -2.93 -8.82 5.17
C ALA A 251 -3.94 -9.05 4.04
N TRP A 252 -3.73 -8.44 2.89
CA TRP A 252 -4.57 -8.66 1.71
C TRP A 252 -3.79 -8.44 0.42
N THR A 253 -4.38 -8.86 -0.68
CA THR A 253 -3.87 -8.62 -2.04
C THR A 253 -4.94 -7.95 -2.87
N GLU A 254 -4.54 -7.06 -3.78
CA GLU A 254 -5.41 -6.42 -4.76
C GLU A 254 -4.86 -6.61 -6.17
N LEU A 255 -5.77 -6.81 -7.12
CA LEU A 255 -5.52 -6.77 -8.55
C LEU A 255 -6.37 -5.65 -9.14
N SER A 256 -5.72 -4.62 -9.66
CA SER A 256 -6.36 -3.54 -10.40
C SER A 256 -6.37 -3.81 -11.90
N THR A 257 -7.21 -3.09 -12.63
CA THR A 257 -7.26 -3.15 -14.09
C THR A 257 -6.89 -1.81 -14.70
N LEU A 258 -6.43 -1.85 -15.93
CA LEU A 258 -6.10 -0.68 -16.74
C LEU A 258 -6.89 -0.74 -18.04
N PRO A 259 -7.25 0.41 -18.63
CA PRO A 259 -7.82 0.43 -19.99
C PRO A 259 -6.79 -0.07 -20.99
N ILE A 260 -7.27 -0.79 -22.01
CA ILE A 260 -6.46 -1.10 -23.19
C ILE A 260 -6.41 0.20 -24.02
N PRO A 261 -5.21 0.71 -24.37
CA PRO A 261 -5.12 1.89 -25.23
C PRO A 261 -5.84 1.64 -26.55
N GLU A 262 -6.64 2.59 -26.99
CA GLU A 262 -7.18 2.57 -28.34
C GLU A 262 -6.02 2.57 -29.33
N THR A 263 -5.95 1.56 -30.20
CA THR A 263 -5.03 1.57 -31.34
C THR A 263 -5.44 2.71 -32.27
N VAL A 264 -4.65 3.78 -32.28
CA VAL A 264 -4.77 4.89 -33.21
C VAL A 264 -4.41 4.43 -34.61
#